data_541aa9ab8d79b277dc7529b2969447d0
#
_entry.id   541aa9ab8d79b277dc7529b2969447d0
#
_cell.length_a   1.000
_cell.length_b   1.000
_cell.length_c   1.000
_cell.angle_alpha   90.00
_cell.angle_beta   90.00
_cell.angle_gamma   90.00
#
_symmetry.space_group_name_H-M   'P 1'
#
loop_
_entity.id
_entity.type
_entity.pdbx_description
1 polymer ?
#
loop_
_entity_poly.entity_id
_entity_poly.type
_entity_poly.pdbx_seq_one_letter_code
_entity_poly.pdbx_strand_id
1 'polypeptide(L)'
;MKTGLESIVESLEAKMHEGTIIKGTRIEKVTKQGDGYTITLSNGKEIEADAVVVASSHKVLPSMFAQYKQFRFFRNIPSTSVANVAMVFPKSAIQRDIDGTGFVVSRNSDYTITACTWTHKKWPHTTPEGKTLLRCYVGRPGDEAVVEQTEEELVQLVLEDLRKTMDITENPEFTVVSRWKEAMPQYTVGHSERMKKLTTFMEKELPGIYLAGSSYAGSGLPDCIDQGERAAKRVLSHLEKVMNTELIAQ
;
A
#
# COMPACT_ATOMS: atom_id res chain seq x y z
N MET A 1 -12.43 1.37 13.65
CA MET A 1 -13.31 2.25 12.87
C MET A 1 -14.56 1.47 12.50
N LYS A 2 -15.73 2.04 12.74
CA LYS A 2 -17.01 1.34 12.52
C LYS A 2 -17.34 1.17 11.02
N THR A 3 -16.84 2.08 10.17
CA THR A 3 -17.18 2.18 8.75
C THR A 3 -16.05 1.66 7.81
N GLY A 4 -15.02 1.06 8.34
CA GLY A 4 -13.89 0.53 7.58
C GLY A 4 -12.68 1.49 7.52
N LEU A 5 -11.59 1.03 6.91
CA LEU A 5 -10.34 1.80 6.85
C LEU A 5 -10.41 3.00 5.89
N GLU A 6 -11.26 2.94 4.87
CA GLU A 6 -11.45 4.03 3.90
C GLU A 6 -11.90 5.32 4.57
N SER A 7 -12.66 5.21 5.67
CA SER A 7 -13.08 6.39 6.46
C SER A 7 -11.95 7.26 7.01
N ILE A 8 -10.71 6.73 7.10
CA ILE A 8 -9.54 7.54 7.44
C ILE A 8 -9.26 8.52 6.28
N VAL A 9 -9.24 7.99 5.06
CA VAL A 9 -8.94 8.78 3.86
C VAL A 9 -10.02 9.83 3.67
N GLU A 10 -11.29 9.44 3.76
CA GLU A 10 -12.44 10.35 3.68
C GLU A 10 -12.38 11.47 4.74
N SER A 11 -12.04 11.10 5.98
CA SER A 11 -11.91 12.07 7.08
C SER A 11 -10.76 13.05 6.90
N LEU A 12 -9.67 12.63 6.24
CA LEU A 12 -8.55 13.50 5.91
C LEU A 12 -8.92 14.41 4.72
N GLU A 13 -9.52 13.86 3.68
CA GLU A 13 -9.97 14.61 2.50
C GLU A 13 -10.97 15.71 2.90
N ALA A 14 -11.93 15.40 3.78
CA ALA A 14 -12.91 16.36 4.27
C ALA A 14 -12.33 17.56 5.05
N LYS A 15 -11.08 17.46 5.50
CA LYS A 15 -10.36 18.55 6.20
C LYS A 15 -9.50 19.41 5.27
N MET A 16 -9.35 18.99 4.02
CA MET A 16 -8.57 19.73 3.03
C MET A 16 -9.42 20.80 2.34
N HIS A 17 -8.79 21.89 1.95
CA HIS A 17 -9.48 22.92 1.17
C HIS A 17 -9.81 22.40 -0.23
N GLU A 18 -10.89 22.91 -0.80
CA GLU A 18 -11.28 22.63 -2.17
C GLU A 18 -10.12 22.93 -3.14
N GLY A 19 -9.90 22.03 -4.12
CA GLY A 19 -8.81 22.16 -5.09
C GLY A 19 -7.44 21.66 -4.61
N THR A 20 -7.29 21.29 -3.33
CA THR A 20 -6.03 20.73 -2.82
C THR A 20 -5.74 19.34 -3.41
N ILE A 21 -6.78 18.55 -3.70
CA ILE A 21 -6.65 17.20 -4.26
C ILE A 21 -6.99 17.22 -5.74
N ILE A 22 -6.03 16.84 -6.57
CA ILE A 22 -6.22 16.69 -8.02
C ILE A 22 -6.31 15.19 -8.33
N LYS A 23 -7.53 14.73 -8.62
CA LYS A 23 -7.81 13.32 -8.97
C LYS A 23 -7.70 13.10 -10.50
N GLY A 24 -7.54 11.84 -10.92
CA GLY A 24 -7.52 11.46 -12.34
C GLY A 24 -6.26 11.87 -13.11
N THR A 25 -5.20 12.27 -12.41
CA THR A 25 -3.95 12.75 -13.02
C THR A 25 -2.75 12.04 -12.40
N ARG A 26 -1.75 11.72 -13.21
CA ARG A 26 -0.47 11.15 -12.76
C ARG A 26 0.64 12.17 -12.90
N ILE A 27 1.66 12.06 -12.03
CA ILE A 27 2.93 12.77 -12.18
C ILE A 27 3.80 11.94 -13.11
N GLU A 28 4.29 12.57 -14.19
CA GLU A 28 5.20 11.94 -15.15
C GLU A 28 6.66 12.24 -14.83
N LYS A 29 6.92 13.48 -14.41
CA LYS A 29 8.29 13.93 -14.19
C LYS A 29 8.35 14.97 -13.08
N VAL A 30 9.44 14.92 -12.31
CA VAL A 30 9.83 15.98 -11.37
C VAL A 30 11.21 16.48 -11.77
N THR A 31 11.33 17.77 -12.03
CA THR A 31 12.57 18.43 -12.46
C THR A 31 12.93 19.52 -11.48
N LYS A 32 14.18 19.54 -11.02
CA LYS A 32 14.69 20.64 -10.19
C LYS A 32 14.81 21.90 -11.04
N GLN A 33 14.29 23.01 -10.53
CA GLN A 33 14.33 24.32 -11.17
C GLN A 33 14.71 25.38 -10.13
N GLY A 34 15.95 25.88 -10.20
CA GLY A 34 16.46 26.78 -9.14
C GLY A 34 16.44 26.09 -7.77
N ASP A 35 15.77 26.70 -6.80
CA ASP A 35 15.60 26.16 -5.44
C ASP A 35 14.34 25.31 -5.28
N GLY A 36 13.45 25.30 -6.28
CA GLY A 36 12.20 24.53 -6.30
C GLY A 36 12.18 23.43 -7.35
N TYR A 37 10.96 23.01 -7.71
CA TYR A 37 10.69 21.88 -8.61
C TYR A 37 9.54 22.19 -9.56
N THR A 38 9.68 21.74 -10.80
CA THR A 38 8.58 21.69 -11.77
C THR A 38 8.08 20.26 -11.85
N ILE A 39 6.78 20.06 -11.65
CA ILE A 39 6.09 18.78 -11.68
C ILE A 39 5.27 18.70 -12.95
N THR A 40 5.65 17.83 -13.89
CA THR A 40 4.92 17.60 -15.14
C THR A 40 3.85 16.54 -14.93
N LEU A 41 2.60 16.86 -15.26
CA LEU A 41 1.44 15.97 -15.13
C LEU A 41 1.13 15.26 -16.45
N SER A 42 0.43 14.11 -16.36
CA SER A 42 0.02 13.31 -17.54
C SER A 42 -0.91 14.01 -18.52
N ASN A 43 -1.52 15.11 -18.13
CA ASN A 43 -2.34 15.96 -18.99
C ASN A 43 -1.55 17.13 -19.63
N GLY A 44 -0.22 17.13 -19.48
CA GLY A 44 0.67 18.15 -20.02
C GLY A 44 0.75 19.46 -19.20
N LYS A 45 0.00 19.57 -18.09
CA LYS A 45 0.12 20.71 -17.19
C LYS A 45 1.38 20.59 -16.33
N GLU A 46 1.89 21.75 -15.92
CA GLU A 46 3.01 21.85 -14.99
C GLU A 46 2.56 22.55 -13.70
N ILE A 47 3.16 22.11 -12.59
CA ILE A 47 2.96 22.68 -11.26
C ILE A 47 4.33 23.00 -10.68
N GLU A 48 4.51 24.23 -10.23
CA GLU A 48 5.68 24.65 -9.48
C GLU A 48 5.50 24.29 -7.99
N ALA A 49 6.57 23.84 -7.34
CA ALA A 49 6.57 23.47 -5.93
C ALA A 49 7.93 23.72 -5.29
N ASP A 50 7.93 24.24 -4.07
CA ASP A 50 9.15 24.47 -3.28
C ASP A 50 9.66 23.17 -2.63
N ALA A 51 8.74 22.21 -2.37
CA ALA A 51 9.08 20.89 -1.85
C ALA A 51 8.09 19.84 -2.35
N VAL A 52 8.52 18.57 -2.40
CA VAL A 52 7.71 17.44 -2.89
C VAL A 52 7.81 16.25 -1.96
N VAL A 53 6.67 15.73 -1.51
CA VAL A 53 6.60 14.42 -0.85
C VAL A 53 6.06 13.39 -1.85
N VAL A 54 6.87 12.39 -2.16
CA VAL A 54 6.49 11.30 -3.05
C VAL A 54 5.96 10.14 -2.21
N ALA A 55 4.64 9.93 -2.24
CA ALA A 55 3.95 8.85 -1.53
C ALA A 55 3.52 7.70 -2.44
N SER A 56 3.94 7.69 -3.69
CA SER A 56 3.60 6.67 -4.69
C SER A 56 4.51 5.44 -4.60
N SER A 57 4.11 4.38 -5.30
CA SER A 57 4.92 3.16 -5.42
C SER A 57 6.32 3.45 -5.95
N HIS A 58 7.33 2.71 -5.45
CA HIS A 58 8.71 2.77 -5.93
C HIS A 58 8.87 2.55 -7.45
N LYS A 59 7.93 1.86 -8.08
CA LYS A 59 7.96 1.54 -9.53
C LYS A 59 7.95 2.75 -10.43
N VAL A 60 7.33 3.85 -10.00
CA VAL A 60 7.25 5.07 -10.80
C VAL A 60 8.47 5.99 -10.64
N LEU A 61 9.26 5.82 -9.58
CA LEU A 61 10.41 6.69 -9.30
C LEU A 61 11.47 6.71 -10.41
N PRO A 62 11.83 5.56 -11.05
CA PRO A 62 12.82 5.56 -12.12
C PRO A 62 12.40 6.33 -13.38
N SER A 63 11.10 6.52 -13.63
CA SER A 63 10.59 7.38 -14.70
C SER A 63 10.43 8.82 -14.24
N MET A 64 9.84 9.02 -13.07
CA MET A 64 9.62 10.33 -12.47
C MET A 64 10.92 11.13 -12.30
N PHE A 65 12.01 10.46 -11.94
CA PHE A 65 13.36 11.00 -11.75
C PHE A 65 14.38 10.43 -12.74
N ALA A 66 14.01 10.28 -14.02
CA ALA A 66 14.80 9.59 -15.04
C ALA A 66 16.22 10.17 -15.23
N GLN A 67 16.40 11.50 -14.99
CA GLN A 67 17.67 12.21 -15.07
C GLN A 67 18.67 11.80 -13.97
N TYR A 68 18.21 11.17 -12.86
CA TYR A 68 19.04 10.77 -11.73
C TYR A 68 19.20 9.24 -11.68
N LYS A 69 20.40 8.76 -11.95
CA LYS A 69 20.71 7.31 -11.94
C LYS A 69 20.47 6.62 -10.58
N GLN A 70 20.49 7.40 -9.51
CA GLN A 70 20.31 6.94 -8.13
C GLN A 70 18.94 6.32 -7.89
N PHE A 71 17.91 6.66 -8.68
CA PHE A 71 16.59 6.06 -8.58
C PHE A 71 16.44 4.75 -9.37
N ARG A 72 17.40 4.39 -10.21
CA ARG A 72 17.28 3.23 -11.11
C ARG A 72 17.17 1.90 -10.39
N PHE A 73 17.72 1.77 -9.18
CA PHE A 73 17.67 0.51 -8.42
C PHE A 73 16.23 0.10 -8.05
N PHE A 74 15.30 1.04 -8.01
CA PHE A 74 13.90 0.74 -7.76
C PHE A 74 13.26 -0.17 -8.82
N ARG A 75 13.81 -0.22 -10.05
CA ARG A 75 13.38 -1.16 -11.10
C ARG A 75 13.58 -2.61 -10.71
N ASN A 76 14.53 -2.88 -9.81
CA ASN A 76 14.91 -4.22 -9.38
C ASN A 76 14.29 -4.64 -8.05
N ILE A 77 13.42 -3.80 -7.47
CA ILE A 77 12.67 -4.17 -6.28
C ILE A 77 11.42 -4.94 -6.72
N PRO A 78 11.32 -6.24 -6.39
CA PRO A 78 10.14 -7.01 -6.73
C PRO A 78 8.90 -6.48 -5.99
N SER A 79 7.74 -6.69 -6.58
CA SER A 79 6.44 -6.48 -5.93
C SER A 79 5.58 -7.70 -6.15
N THR A 80 4.96 -8.18 -5.08
CA THR A 80 4.08 -9.34 -5.13
C THR A 80 2.65 -8.91 -5.34
N SER A 81 1.93 -9.69 -6.15
CA SER A 81 0.48 -9.62 -6.32
C SER A 81 -0.21 -10.50 -5.29
N VAL A 82 -1.31 -10.02 -4.72
CA VAL A 82 -2.15 -10.76 -3.77
C VAL A 82 -3.62 -10.57 -4.14
N ALA A 83 -4.41 -11.60 -3.94
CA ALA A 83 -5.86 -11.51 -3.92
C ALA A 83 -6.37 -11.70 -2.50
N ASN A 84 -7.40 -10.94 -2.14
CA ASN A 84 -8.19 -11.14 -0.94
C ASN A 84 -9.56 -11.67 -1.36
N VAL A 85 -9.95 -12.82 -0.84
CA VAL A 85 -11.26 -13.43 -1.06
C VAL A 85 -12.03 -13.37 0.25
N ALA A 86 -13.01 -12.48 0.32
CA ALA A 86 -13.91 -12.38 1.45
C ALA A 86 -15.13 -13.26 1.19
N MET A 87 -15.50 -14.07 2.18
CA MET A 87 -16.61 -15.01 2.12
C MET A 87 -17.49 -14.89 3.34
N VAL A 88 -18.80 -14.77 3.13
CA VAL A 88 -19.81 -14.74 4.19
C VAL A 88 -20.56 -16.07 4.20
N PHE A 89 -20.63 -16.68 5.36
CA PHE A 89 -21.34 -17.94 5.61
C PHE A 89 -22.40 -17.74 6.70
N PRO A 90 -23.44 -18.59 6.76
CA PRO A 90 -24.25 -18.69 7.98
C PRO A 90 -23.35 -19.19 9.12
N LYS A 91 -23.66 -18.78 10.35
CA LYS A 91 -22.87 -19.17 11.54
C LYS A 91 -22.81 -20.70 11.71
N SER A 92 -23.84 -21.42 11.27
CA SER A 92 -23.93 -22.89 11.29
C SER A 92 -22.89 -23.59 10.40
N ALA A 93 -22.36 -22.90 9.39
CA ALA A 93 -21.39 -23.48 8.47
C ALA A 93 -20.05 -23.85 9.15
N ILE A 94 -19.72 -23.21 10.26
CA ILE A 94 -18.51 -23.47 11.04
C ILE A 94 -18.91 -24.17 12.34
N GLN A 95 -18.80 -25.50 12.34
CA GLN A 95 -19.19 -26.33 13.48
C GLN A 95 -18.11 -26.40 14.57
N ARG A 96 -16.86 -26.09 14.20
CA ARG A 96 -15.72 -26.15 15.10
C ARG A 96 -15.44 -24.78 15.68
N ASP A 97 -15.68 -24.61 16.98
CA ASP A 97 -15.22 -23.41 17.66
C ASP A 97 -13.70 -23.46 17.84
N ILE A 98 -12.99 -22.71 17.02
CA ILE A 98 -11.54 -22.61 17.08
C ILE A 98 -11.21 -21.29 17.77
N ASP A 99 -10.39 -21.34 18.82
CA ASP A 99 -9.89 -20.12 19.47
C ASP A 99 -8.93 -19.37 18.55
N GLY A 100 -9.00 -18.04 18.57
CA GLY A 100 -8.15 -17.17 17.76
C GLY A 100 -8.91 -16.21 16.84
N THR A 101 -8.17 -15.53 15.98
CA THR A 101 -8.70 -14.54 15.01
C THR A 101 -8.31 -14.83 13.56
N GLY A 102 -7.70 -15.98 13.31
CA GLY A 102 -7.24 -16.43 12.00
C GLY A 102 -6.01 -17.32 12.08
N PHE A 103 -5.51 -17.73 10.92
CA PHE A 103 -4.31 -18.54 10.79
C PHE A 103 -3.49 -18.14 9.57
N VAL A 104 -2.21 -18.49 9.56
CA VAL A 104 -1.30 -18.43 8.42
C VAL A 104 -0.93 -19.84 8.00
N VAL A 105 -0.70 -20.01 6.71
CA VAL A 105 -0.37 -21.29 6.10
C VAL A 105 1.12 -21.38 5.82
N SER A 106 1.72 -22.53 6.15
CA SER A 106 3.13 -22.80 5.86
C SER A 106 3.39 -22.78 4.34
N ARG A 107 4.55 -22.25 3.93
CA ARG A 107 4.97 -22.22 2.52
C ARG A 107 5.12 -23.63 1.91
N ASN A 108 5.40 -24.62 2.72
CA ASN A 108 5.67 -26.00 2.29
C ASN A 108 4.42 -26.88 2.30
N SER A 109 3.23 -26.31 2.31
CA SER A 109 1.96 -27.03 2.32
C SER A 109 1.24 -26.91 0.99
N ASP A 110 0.38 -27.91 0.69
CA ASP A 110 -0.44 -27.96 -0.53
C ASP A 110 -1.72 -27.11 -0.39
N TYR A 111 -1.57 -25.86 0.06
CA TYR A 111 -2.67 -24.91 0.15
C TYR A 111 -2.41 -23.71 -0.74
N THR A 112 -3.47 -23.27 -1.41
CA THR A 112 -3.45 -22.06 -2.24
C THR A 112 -3.51 -20.79 -1.38
N ILE A 113 -4.28 -20.84 -0.29
CA ILE A 113 -4.36 -19.73 0.65
C ILE A 113 -3.05 -19.58 1.42
N THR A 114 -2.69 -18.33 1.68
CA THR A 114 -1.50 -18.01 2.51
C THR A 114 -1.86 -17.65 3.93
N ALA A 115 -3.08 -17.18 4.15
CA ALA A 115 -3.65 -16.86 5.45
C ALA A 115 -5.17 -16.80 5.37
N CYS A 116 -5.83 -16.97 6.51
CA CYS A 116 -7.24 -16.68 6.69
C CYS A 116 -7.45 -15.84 7.96
N THR A 117 -8.18 -14.73 7.84
CA THR A 117 -8.60 -13.92 8.98
C THR A 117 -10.09 -14.20 9.28
N TRP A 118 -10.37 -14.53 10.51
CA TRP A 118 -11.74 -14.64 11.02
C TRP A 118 -12.25 -13.28 11.42
N THR A 119 -12.74 -12.55 10.41
CA THR A 119 -13.08 -11.13 10.52
C THR A 119 -14.19 -10.90 11.55
N HIS A 120 -15.17 -11.80 11.61
CA HIS A 120 -16.25 -11.77 12.59
C HIS A 120 -15.78 -11.89 14.05
N LYS A 121 -14.66 -12.61 14.29
CA LYS A 121 -14.06 -12.71 15.63
C LYS A 121 -13.13 -11.52 15.93
N LYS A 122 -12.34 -11.12 14.94
CA LYS A 122 -11.36 -10.03 15.09
C LYS A 122 -12.00 -8.65 15.21
N TRP A 123 -13.09 -8.44 14.47
CA TRP A 123 -13.88 -7.20 14.45
C TRP A 123 -15.37 -7.49 14.41
N PRO A 124 -15.99 -7.89 15.54
CA PRO A 124 -17.40 -8.33 15.57
C PRO A 124 -18.39 -7.34 14.99
N HIS A 125 -18.12 -6.04 15.13
CA HIS A 125 -18.98 -4.97 14.62
C HIS A 125 -19.05 -4.90 13.07
N THR A 126 -18.21 -5.63 12.35
CA THR A 126 -18.18 -5.63 10.87
C THR A 126 -19.01 -6.74 10.25
N THR A 127 -19.59 -7.62 11.07
CA THR A 127 -20.31 -8.80 10.59
C THR A 127 -21.71 -8.84 11.23
N PRO A 128 -22.77 -8.99 10.45
CA PRO A 128 -24.14 -9.12 10.99
C PRO A 128 -24.26 -10.33 11.92
N GLU A 129 -25.19 -10.26 12.87
CA GLU A 129 -25.49 -11.39 13.75
C GLU A 129 -25.93 -12.61 12.95
N GLY A 130 -25.54 -13.79 13.39
CA GLY A 130 -25.83 -15.05 12.70
C GLY A 130 -24.97 -15.33 11.46
N LYS A 131 -24.01 -14.48 11.14
CA LYS A 131 -23.08 -14.62 10.01
C LYS A 131 -21.63 -14.80 10.47
N THR A 132 -20.86 -15.45 9.62
CA THR A 132 -19.41 -15.60 9.74
C THR A 132 -18.74 -15.00 8.53
N LEU A 133 -17.82 -14.07 8.75
CA LEU A 133 -17.02 -13.44 7.69
C LEU A 133 -15.58 -13.92 7.78
N LEU A 134 -15.13 -14.59 6.74
CA LEU A 134 -13.74 -15.02 6.55
C LEU A 134 -13.09 -14.21 5.43
N ARG A 135 -11.82 -13.84 5.61
CA ARG A 135 -10.99 -13.22 4.57
C ARG A 135 -9.75 -14.07 4.35
N CYS A 136 -9.67 -14.66 3.18
CA CYS A 136 -8.55 -15.48 2.76
C CYS A 136 -7.65 -14.70 1.82
N TYR A 137 -6.34 -14.95 1.92
CA TYR A 137 -5.34 -14.33 1.09
C TYR A 137 -4.71 -15.35 0.18
N VAL A 138 -4.56 -15.00 -1.10
CA VAL A 138 -4.00 -15.86 -2.16
C VAL A 138 -2.91 -15.07 -2.87
N GLY A 139 -1.85 -15.77 -3.30
CA GLY A 139 -0.68 -15.15 -3.92
C GLY A 139 0.45 -14.91 -2.91
N ARG A 140 1.65 -15.27 -3.34
CA ARG A 140 2.90 -15.12 -2.59
C ARG A 140 4.06 -14.91 -3.57
N PRO A 141 5.23 -14.42 -3.11
CA PRO A 141 6.40 -14.30 -3.98
C PRO A 141 6.76 -15.62 -4.65
N GLY A 142 6.76 -15.63 -6.00
CA GLY A 142 7.04 -16.80 -6.83
C GLY A 142 5.81 -17.68 -7.16
N ASP A 143 4.63 -17.30 -6.68
CA ASP A 143 3.36 -18.01 -6.94
C ASP A 143 2.23 -16.97 -7.09
N GLU A 144 2.45 -15.97 -7.95
CA GLU A 144 1.49 -14.90 -8.23
C GLU A 144 0.50 -15.24 -9.35
N ALA A 145 0.79 -16.27 -10.16
CA ALA A 145 -0.05 -16.64 -11.31
C ALA A 145 -1.50 -16.96 -10.90
N VAL A 146 -1.70 -17.50 -9.72
CA VAL A 146 -3.02 -17.81 -9.17
C VAL A 146 -3.91 -16.55 -9.03
N VAL A 147 -3.32 -15.38 -8.83
CA VAL A 147 -4.06 -14.11 -8.67
C VAL A 147 -4.75 -13.67 -9.98
N GLU A 148 -4.29 -14.19 -11.11
CA GLU A 148 -4.85 -13.87 -12.43
C GLU A 148 -6.05 -14.74 -12.81
N GLN A 149 -6.38 -15.77 -12.04
CA GLN A 149 -7.55 -16.64 -12.29
C GLN A 149 -8.86 -15.83 -12.17
N THR A 150 -9.94 -16.38 -12.71
CA THR A 150 -11.26 -15.76 -12.59
C THR A 150 -11.71 -15.66 -11.14
N GLU A 151 -12.74 -14.88 -10.86
CA GLU A 151 -13.27 -14.75 -9.49
C GLU A 151 -13.84 -16.07 -9.00
N GLU A 152 -14.54 -16.77 -9.89
CA GLU A 152 -15.14 -18.07 -9.63
C GLU A 152 -14.06 -19.11 -9.28
N GLU A 153 -12.98 -19.18 -10.06
CA GLU A 153 -11.85 -20.08 -9.80
C GLU A 153 -11.17 -19.78 -8.46
N LEU A 154 -10.90 -18.49 -8.17
CA LEU A 154 -10.33 -18.10 -6.88
C LEU A 154 -11.23 -18.47 -5.70
N VAL A 155 -12.54 -18.24 -5.84
CA VAL A 155 -13.52 -18.62 -4.80
C VAL A 155 -13.50 -20.14 -4.58
N GLN A 156 -13.47 -20.94 -5.64
CA GLN A 156 -13.44 -22.41 -5.52
C GLN A 156 -12.16 -22.91 -4.86
N LEU A 157 -10.99 -22.42 -5.27
CA LEU A 157 -9.70 -22.76 -4.67
C LEU A 157 -9.67 -22.45 -3.17
N VAL A 158 -10.13 -21.25 -2.79
CA VAL A 158 -10.19 -20.85 -1.38
C VAL A 158 -11.18 -21.70 -0.60
N LEU A 159 -12.33 -22.03 -1.19
CA LEU A 159 -13.34 -22.85 -0.54
C LEU A 159 -12.85 -24.29 -0.32
N GLU A 160 -12.10 -24.87 -1.27
CA GLU A 160 -11.47 -26.18 -1.11
C GLU A 160 -10.49 -26.18 0.06
N ASP A 161 -9.67 -25.17 0.21
CA ASP A 161 -8.73 -25.03 1.32
C ASP A 161 -9.44 -24.83 2.66
N LEU A 162 -10.52 -24.03 2.70
CA LEU A 162 -11.33 -23.84 3.90
C LEU A 162 -12.04 -25.15 4.32
N ARG A 163 -12.49 -25.96 3.36
CA ARG A 163 -13.06 -27.30 3.64
C ARG A 163 -12.04 -28.22 4.32
N LYS A 164 -10.78 -28.19 3.88
CA LYS A 164 -9.70 -28.98 4.47
C LYS A 164 -9.29 -28.49 5.87
N THR A 165 -9.31 -27.16 6.10
CA THR A 165 -8.78 -26.54 7.33
C THR A 165 -9.82 -26.32 8.42
N MET A 166 -11.07 -26.06 8.04
CA MET A 166 -12.14 -25.63 8.96
C MET A 166 -13.39 -26.50 8.89
N ASP A 167 -13.38 -27.58 8.12
CA ASP A 167 -14.52 -28.50 7.92
C ASP A 167 -15.80 -27.76 7.43
N ILE A 168 -15.64 -26.68 6.65
CA ILE A 168 -16.77 -25.94 6.09
C ILE A 168 -17.42 -26.76 4.97
N THR A 169 -18.68 -27.11 5.14
CA THR A 169 -19.43 -27.93 4.17
C THR A 169 -20.38 -27.10 3.31
N GLU A 170 -20.78 -25.92 3.78
CA GLU A 170 -21.71 -25.05 3.10
C GLU A 170 -21.00 -24.15 2.09
N ASN A 171 -21.74 -23.68 1.09
CA ASN A 171 -21.24 -22.65 0.19
C ASN A 171 -21.42 -21.27 0.83
N PRO A 172 -20.56 -20.27 0.48
CA PRO A 172 -20.75 -18.92 0.95
C PRO A 172 -22.03 -18.29 0.36
N GLU A 173 -22.73 -17.52 1.17
CA GLU A 173 -23.89 -16.73 0.73
C GLU A 173 -23.47 -15.52 -0.12
N PHE A 174 -22.27 -15.01 0.12
CA PHE A 174 -21.73 -13.83 -0.54
C PHE A 174 -20.21 -13.90 -0.59
N THR A 175 -19.65 -13.47 -1.72
CA THR A 175 -18.19 -13.42 -1.94
C THR A 175 -17.77 -12.09 -2.55
N VAL A 176 -16.57 -11.63 -2.19
CA VAL A 176 -15.91 -10.48 -2.82
C VAL A 176 -14.45 -10.84 -3.05
N VAL A 177 -14.01 -10.68 -4.29
CA VAL A 177 -12.60 -10.84 -4.67
C VAL A 177 -11.98 -9.48 -4.94
N SER A 178 -10.92 -9.15 -4.21
CA SER A 178 -10.13 -7.93 -4.41
C SER A 178 -8.70 -8.28 -4.78
N ARG A 179 -8.21 -7.78 -5.92
CA ARG A 179 -6.86 -8.04 -6.40
C ARG A 179 -5.97 -6.82 -6.20
N TRP A 180 -4.79 -7.06 -5.66
CA TRP A 180 -3.75 -6.07 -5.43
C TRP A 180 -2.53 -6.46 -6.27
N LYS A 181 -2.57 -6.11 -7.55
CA LYS A 181 -1.52 -6.47 -8.51
C LYS A 181 -0.26 -5.66 -8.24
N GLU A 182 0.87 -6.36 -8.08
CA GLU A 182 2.19 -5.76 -7.86
C GLU A 182 2.22 -4.69 -6.76
N ALA A 183 1.34 -4.82 -5.75
CA ALA A 183 1.13 -3.80 -4.73
C ALA A 183 1.98 -3.99 -3.46
N MET A 184 2.57 -5.17 -3.28
CA MET A 184 3.33 -5.51 -2.07
C MET A 184 4.83 -5.46 -2.36
N PRO A 185 5.53 -4.34 -2.07
CA PRO A 185 6.97 -4.24 -2.31
C PRO A 185 7.74 -5.23 -1.44
N GLN A 186 8.74 -5.89 -2.04
CA GLN A 186 9.57 -6.87 -1.36
C GLN A 186 10.95 -6.26 -1.06
N TYR A 187 11.25 -6.04 0.22
CA TYR A 187 12.54 -5.51 0.64
C TYR A 187 13.61 -6.59 0.51
N THR A 188 14.39 -6.51 -0.55
CA THR A 188 15.52 -7.40 -0.77
C THR A 188 16.70 -7.06 0.16
N VAL A 189 17.61 -8.01 0.38
CA VAL A 189 18.83 -7.80 1.19
C VAL A 189 19.55 -6.52 0.76
N GLY A 190 19.93 -5.69 1.70
CA GLY A 190 20.56 -4.38 1.46
C GLY A 190 19.58 -3.23 1.15
N HIS A 191 18.26 -3.43 1.29
CA HIS A 191 17.27 -2.37 1.05
C HIS A 191 17.54 -1.13 1.90
N SER A 192 17.72 -1.29 3.20
CA SER A 192 17.98 -0.16 4.11
C SER A 192 19.23 0.63 3.75
N GLU A 193 20.30 -0.05 3.30
CA GLU A 193 21.53 0.60 2.87
C GLU A 193 21.32 1.39 1.58
N ARG A 194 20.60 0.82 0.61
CA ARG A 194 20.25 1.54 -0.63
C ARG A 194 19.41 2.77 -0.36
N MET A 195 18.42 2.66 0.53
CA MET A 195 17.59 3.79 0.94
C MET A 195 18.41 4.87 1.65
N LYS A 196 19.35 4.51 2.53
CA LYS A 196 20.26 5.46 3.19
C LYS A 196 21.10 6.22 2.17
N LYS A 197 21.71 5.52 1.20
CA LYS A 197 22.50 6.14 0.13
C LYS A 197 21.66 7.10 -0.72
N LEU A 198 20.42 6.70 -1.04
CA LEU A 198 19.51 7.56 -1.79
C LEU A 198 19.12 8.80 -0.98
N THR A 199 18.80 8.65 0.31
CA THR A 199 18.46 9.78 1.19
C THR A 199 19.61 10.79 1.25
N THR A 200 20.85 10.32 1.44
CA THR A 200 22.04 11.20 1.43
C THR A 200 22.21 11.93 0.11
N PHE A 201 21.97 11.24 -1.01
CA PHE A 201 21.99 11.88 -2.33
C PHE A 201 20.89 12.93 -2.46
N MET A 202 19.66 12.62 -2.03
CA MET A 202 18.53 13.54 -2.12
C MET A 202 18.75 14.80 -1.26
N GLU A 203 19.27 14.63 -0.05
CA GLU A 203 19.59 15.76 0.85
C GLU A 203 20.60 16.76 0.23
N LYS A 204 21.53 16.24 -0.57
CA LYS A 204 22.55 17.06 -1.21
C LYS A 204 22.11 17.65 -2.55
N GLU A 205 21.54 16.84 -3.43
CA GLU A 205 21.30 17.18 -4.83
C GLU A 205 19.83 17.59 -5.10
N LEU A 206 18.91 17.14 -4.26
CA LEU A 206 17.45 17.32 -4.36
C LEU A 206 16.86 17.77 -3.02
N PRO A 207 17.36 18.84 -2.38
CA PRO A 207 16.81 19.34 -1.12
C PRO A 207 15.33 19.67 -1.33
N GLY A 208 14.46 19.31 -0.37
CA GLY A 208 13.01 19.48 -0.49
C GLY A 208 12.25 18.27 -1.06
N ILE A 209 12.95 17.23 -1.61
CA ILE A 209 12.31 15.95 -1.99
C ILE A 209 12.33 14.96 -0.83
N TYR A 210 11.17 14.39 -0.50
CA TYR A 210 11.02 13.37 0.54
C TYR A 210 10.21 12.18 0.04
N LEU A 211 10.52 10.98 0.54
CA LEU A 211 9.80 9.75 0.24
C LEU A 211 9.04 9.28 1.49
N ALA A 212 7.79 8.86 1.32
CA ALA A 212 6.97 8.29 2.36
C ALA A 212 6.05 7.18 1.81
N GLY A 213 5.82 6.12 2.57
CA GLY A 213 4.91 5.04 2.21
C GLY A 213 5.55 3.65 2.21
N SER A 214 4.74 2.65 1.87
CA SER A 214 5.05 1.23 2.02
C SER A 214 6.25 0.73 1.20
N SER A 215 6.71 1.51 0.23
CA SER A 215 7.85 1.12 -0.62
C SER A 215 9.22 1.46 -0.01
N TYR A 216 9.30 2.20 1.10
CA TYR A 216 10.53 2.85 1.52
C TYR A 216 11.06 2.39 2.87
N ALA A 217 10.26 2.48 3.95
CA ALA A 217 10.76 2.26 5.31
C ALA A 217 9.74 1.58 6.24
N GLY A 218 9.04 0.58 5.74
CA GLY A 218 7.99 -0.15 6.46
C GLY A 218 6.66 -0.11 5.71
N SER A 219 5.97 -1.25 5.66
CA SER A 219 4.75 -1.43 4.87
C SER A 219 3.48 -1.45 5.71
N GLY A 220 3.60 -1.44 7.04
CA GLY A 220 2.45 -1.38 7.95
C GLY A 220 1.74 -0.02 7.86
N LEU A 221 0.44 0.00 8.12
CA LEU A 221 -0.32 1.25 8.13
C LEU A 221 0.25 2.28 9.14
N PRO A 222 0.60 1.90 10.39
CA PRO A 222 1.28 2.80 11.31
C PRO A 222 2.61 3.34 10.77
N ASP A 223 3.43 2.46 10.15
CA ASP A 223 4.71 2.88 9.56
C ASP A 223 4.52 3.92 8.46
N CYS A 224 3.51 3.75 7.62
CA CYS A 224 3.18 4.70 6.54
C CYS A 224 2.71 6.05 7.11
N ILE A 225 1.91 6.05 8.17
CA ILE A 225 1.47 7.26 8.86
C ILE A 225 2.67 8.01 9.45
N ASP A 226 3.54 7.31 10.17
CA ASP A 226 4.75 7.88 10.76
C ASP A 226 5.71 8.44 9.70
N GLN A 227 5.84 7.77 8.56
CA GLN A 227 6.63 8.28 7.43
C GLN A 227 6.03 9.56 6.86
N GLY A 228 4.71 9.62 6.70
CA GLY A 228 3.99 10.81 6.24
C GLY A 228 4.19 11.99 7.18
N GLU A 229 4.05 11.78 8.48
CA GLU A 229 4.26 12.81 9.50
C GLU A 229 5.71 13.34 9.50
N ARG A 230 6.69 12.43 9.43
CA ARG A 230 8.12 12.82 9.35
C ARG A 230 8.42 13.60 8.07
N ALA A 231 7.85 13.18 6.93
CA ALA A 231 8.03 13.89 5.67
C ALA A 231 7.45 15.31 5.74
N ALA A 232 6.24 15.48 6.29
CA ALA A 232 5.62 16.78 6.47
C ALA A 232 6.47 17.71 7.36
N LYS A 233 6.98 17.23 8.50
CA LYS A 233 7.87 17.99 9.38
C LYS A 233 9.16 18.42 8.66
N ARG A 234 9.74 17.56 7.84
CA ARG A 234 10.94 17.89 7.05
C ARG A 234 10.66 18.93 5.97
N VAL A 235 9.49 18.88 5.32
CA VAL A 235 9.04 19.92 4.38
C VAL A 235 8.97 21.27 5.08
N LEU A 236 8.29 21.35 6.22
CA LEU A 236 8.18 22.60 6.98
C LEU A 236 9.56 23.19 7.33
N SER A 237 10.46 22.34 7.87
CA SER A 237 11.83 22.76 8.19
C SER A 237 12.64 23.19 6.96
N HIS A 238 12.37 22.63 5.79
CA HIS A 238 13.00 23.04 4.53
C HIS A 238 12.50 24.41 4.10
N LEU A 239 11.19 24.63 4.08
CA LEU A 239 10.56 25.89 3.69
C LEU A 239 11.01 27.05 4.61
N GLU A 240 11.07 26.82 5.93
CA GLU A 240 11.59 27.82 6.88
C GLU A 240 13.03 28.26 6.56
N LYS A 241 13.90 27.31 6.16
CA LYS A 241 15.28 27.62 5.77
C LYS A 241 15.35 28.44 4.48
N VAL A 242 14.56 28.06 3.46
CA VAL A 242 14.51 28.80 2.19
C VAL A 242 14.05 30.24 2.43
N MET A 243 12.95 30.45 3.17
CA MET A 243 12.42 31.77 3.49
C MET A 243 13.43 32.62 4.25
N ASN A 244 14.14 32.05 5.23
CA ASN A 244 15.15 32.77 6.00
C ASN A 244 16.37 33.18 5.14
N THR A 245 16.73 32.33 4.16
CA THR A 245 17.85 32.66 3.24
C THR A 245 17.49 33.79 2.30
N GLU A 246 16.26 33.84 1.81
CA GLU A 246 15.76 34.92 0.96
C GLU A 246 15.68 36.27 1.71
N LEU A 247 15.26 36.22 2.99
CA LEU A 247 15.20 37.42 3.85
C LEU A 247 16.58 38.02 4.17
N ILE A 248 17.62 37.18 4.20
CA ILE A 248 19.01 37.64 4.47
C ILE A 248 19.67 38.15 3.17
N ALA A 249 19.21 37.77 2.01
CA ALA A 249 19.74 38.14 0.71
C ALA A 249 19.18 39.49 0.17
N GLN A 250 18.16 40.04 0.83
CA GLN A 250 17.59 41.39 0.60
C GLN A 250 18.22 42.44 1.50
#